data_b8ad2acc194137c3072f8e1895a538aa
#
_entry.id   b8ad2acc194137c3072f8e1895a538aa
#
_cell.length_a   1.000
_cell.length_b   1.000
_cell.length_c   1.000
_cell.angle_alpha   90.00
_cell.angle_beta   90.00
_cell.angle_gamma   90.00
#
_symmetry.space_group_name_H-M   'P 1'
#
loop_
_entity.id
_entity.type
_entity.pdbx_description
1 polymer ?
#
loop_
_entity_poly.entity_id
_entity_poly.type
_entity_poly.pdbx_seq_one_letter_code
_entity_poly.pdbx_strand_id
1 'polypeptide(L)'
;VQSDKSVESIAEIAREFRDIVGDRLPSPDEINEAKEETIRSLPGRWETNGAVAGDLIEVLRFGLAEDYWDRYASMVQGLDVDDVSRGAASMVNPAQTIWVIVGDKDQIVPGLAELGLGEIHFIDADGNPVE
;
A
#
# COMPACT_ATOMS: atom_id res chain seq x y z
N VAL A 1 8.03 -10.16 9.59
CA VAL A 1 9.49 -9.94 9.56
C VAL A 1 10.05 -10.42 10.89
N GLN A 2 11.25 -11.01 10.91
CA GLN A 2 11.94 -11.37 12.16
C GLN A 2 12.38 -10.10 12.88
N SER A 3 12.38 -10.10 14.21
CA SER A 3 12.66 -8.88 15.01
C SER A 3 14.03 -8.26 14.72
N ASP A 4 15.03 -9.09 14.44
CA ASP A 4 16.38 -8.65 14.04
C ASP A 4 16.47 -8.01 12.65
N LYS A 5 15.41 -8.12 11.84
CA LYS A 5 15.28 -7.52 10.51
C LYS A 5 14.24 -6.39 10.43
N SER A 6 13.57 -6.09 11.53
CA SER A 6 12.48 -5.10 11.54
C SER A 6 12.97 -3.71 11.16
N VAL A 7 14.07 -3.26 11.71
CA VAL A 7 14.62 -1.91 11.45
C VAL A 7 15.03 -1.75 9.99
N GLU A 8 15.75 -2.72 9.44
CA GLU A 8 16.15 -2.74 8.03
C GLU A 8 14.93 -2.70 7.10
N SER A 9 13.90 -3.50 7.41
CA SER A 9 12.67 -3.56 6.62
C SER A 9 11.91 -2.25 6.65
N ILE A 10 11.81 -1.60 7.81
CA ILE A 10 11.14 -0.31 7.95
C ILE A 10 11.90 0.79 7.20
N ALA A 11 13.22 0.80 7.29
CA ALA A 11 14.06 1.72 6.53
C ALA A 11 13.83 1.58 5.03
N GLU A 12 13.74 0.33 4.54
CA GLU A 12 13.50 0.04 3.13
C GLU A 12 12.11 0.48 2.69
N ILE A 13 11.04 0.14 3.45
CA ILE A 13 9.67 0.58 3.16
C ILE A 13 9.58 2.10 3.16
N ALA A 14 10.20 2.77 4.14
CA ALA A 14 10.21 4.22 4.21
C ALA A 14 10.96 4.85 3.01
N ARG A 15 11.97 4.18 2.49
CA ARG A 15 12.66 4.56 1.26
C ARG A 15 11.75 4.43 0.06
N GLU A 16 11.11 3.27 -0.12
CA GLU A 16 10.20 3.03 -1.25
C GLU A 16 9.02 4.02 -1.27
N PHE A 17 8.49 4.40 -0.09
CA PHE A 17 7.44 5.43 -0.01
C PHE A 17 7.92 6.81 -0.46
N ARG A 18 9.18 7.17 -0.18
CA ARG A 18 9.77 8.42 -0.68
C ARG A 18 10.07 8.34 -2.17
N ASP A 19 10.58 7.21 -2.61
CA ASP A 19 11.02 7.00 -4.00
C ASP A 19 9.84 7.07 -4.97
N ILE A 20 8.70 6.44 -4.65
CA ILE A 20 7.53 6.40 -5.55
C ILE A 20 6.87 7.78 -5.76
N VAL A 21 7.05 8.72 -4.83
CA VAL A 21 6.54 10.10 -4.96
C VAL A 21 7.66 11.10 -5.28
N GLY A 22 8.89 10.64 -5.41
CA GLY A 22 10.10 11.45 -5.61
C GLY A 22 10.81 11.15 -6.92
N ASP A 23 12.09 10.85 -6.82
CA ASP A 23 12.98 10.78 -7.98
C ASP A 23 13.00 9.39 -8.65
N ARG A 24 12.51 8.35 -7.98
CA ARG A 24 12.47 6.98 -8.52
C ARG A 24 11.04 6.56 -8.85
N LEU A 25 10.57 7.05 -9.97
CA LEU A 25 9.29 6.61 -10.52
C LEU A 25 9.38 5.17 -11.03
N PRO A 26 8.26 4.41 -11.02
CA PRO A 26 8.25 3.06 -11.59
C PRO A 26 8.58 3.11 -13.09
N SER A 27 9.35 2.13 -13.53
CA SER A 27 9.67 1.98 -14.95
C SER A 27 8.46 1.53 -15.76
N PRO A 28 8.46 1.75 -17.09
CA PRO A 28 7.40 1.23 -17.95
C PRO A 28 7.23 -0.30 -17.86
N ASP A 29 8.31 -1.04 -17.63
CA ASP A 29 8.28 -2.50 -17.54
C ASP A 29 7.61 -2.93 -16.22
N GLU A 30 7.94 -2.29 -15.08
CA GLU A 30 7.29 -2.55 -13.79
C GLU A 30 5.79 -2.25 -13.85
N ILE A 31 5.39 -1.16 -14.52
CA ILE A 31 3.97 -0.83 -14.70
C ILE A 31 3.28 -1.86 -15.60
N ASN A 32 3.90 -2.28 -16.68
CA ASN A 32 3.32 -3.30 -17.56
C ASN A 32 3.14 -4.63 -16.84
N GLU A 33 4.12 -5.07 -16.04
CA GLU A 33 4.03 -6.27 -15.22
C GLU A 33 2.86 -6.18 -14.21
N ALA A 34 2.76 -5.07 -13.48
CA ALA A 34 1.67 -4.83 -12.54
C ALA A 34 0.27 -4.81 -13.21
N LYS A 35 0.15 -4.20 -14.40
CA LYS A 35 -1.08 -4.23 -15.20
C LYS A 35 -1.46 -5.65 -15.58
N GLU A 36 -0.51 -6.42 -16.10
CA GLU A 36 -0.75 -7.80 -16.52
C GLU A 36 -1.17 -8.67 -15.35
N GLU A 37 -0.51 -8.55 -14.20
CA GLU A 37 -0.88 -9.26 -12.98
C GLU A 37 -2.30 -8.90 -12.54
N THR A 38 -2.62 -7.60 -12.48
CA THR A 38 -3.94 -7.10 -12.10
C THR A 38 -5.02 -7.67 -13.03
N ILE A 39 -4.83 -7.58 -14.36
CA ILE A 39 -5.82 -8.06 -15.34
C ILE A 39 -5.95 -9.59 -15.28
N ARG A 40 -4.85 -10.32 -15.14
CA ARG A 40 -4.90 -11.80 -15.03
C ARG A 40 -5.61 -12.29 -13.77
N SER A 41 -5.61 -11.50 -12.70
CA SER A 41 -6.29 -11.85 -11.45
C SER A 41 -7.81 -11.69 -11.50
N LEU A 42 -8.33 -10.88 -12.43
CA LEU A 42 -9.77 -10.57 -12.53
C LEU A 42 -10.69 -11.80 -12.66
N PRO A 43 -10.39 -12.82 -13.50
CA PRO A 43 -11.28 -13.97 -13.59
C PRO A 43 -11.52 -14.68 -12.25
N GLY A 44 -10.48 -14.80 -11.41
CA GLY A 44 -10.60 -15.41 -10.08
C GLY A 44 -11.35 -14.55 -9.05
N ARG A 45 -11.52 -13.25 -9.33
CA ARG A 45 -12.20 -12.33 -8.40
C ARG A 45 -13.67 -12.67 -8.19
N TRP A 46 -14.36 -13.22 -9.20
CA TRP A 46 -15.81 -13.44 -9.19
C TRP A 46 -16.23 -14.93 -9.08
N GLU A 47 -15.37 -15.77 -8.54
CA GLU A 47 -15.67 -17.21 -8.42
C GLU A 47 -16.74 -17.53 -7.36
N THR A 48 -17.05 -16.59 -6.47
CA THR A 48 -18.04 -16.80 -5.42
C THR A 48 -19.13 -15.73 -5.41
N ASN A 49 -20.35 -16.09 -5.01
CA ASN A 49 -21.44 -15.13 -4.84
C ASN A 49 -21.11 -14.02 -3.85
N GLY A 50 -20.33 -14.33 -2.80
CA GLY A 50 -19.88 -13.33 -1.82
C GLY A 50 -18.95 -12.29 -2.43
N ALA A 51 -18.02 -12.69 -3.30
CA ALA A 51 -17.13 -11.79 -4.00
C ALA A 51 -17.90 -10.86 -4.96
N VAL A 52 -18.83 -11.43 -5.75
CA VAL A 52 -19.71 -10.64 -6.63
C VAL A 52 -20.54 -9.62 -5.84
N ALA A 53 -21.14 -10.05 -4.70
CA ALA A 53 -21.91 -9.14 -3.86
C ALA A 53 -21.03 -8.02 -3.27
N GLY A 54 -19.78 -8.33 -2.88
CA GLY A 54 -18.82 -7.35 -2.40
C GLY A 54 -18.54 -6.26 -3.43
N ASP A 55 -18.28 -6.65 -4.66
CA ASP A 55 -18.00 -5.71 -5.76
C ASP A 55 -19.22 -4.86 -6.12
N LEU A 56 -20.43 -5.41 -6.08
CA LEU A 56 -21.65 -4.61 -6.25
C LEU A 56 -21.84 -3.59 -5.12
N ILE A 57 -21.50 -3.96 -3.88
CA ILE A 57 -21.52 -3.02 -2.76
C ILE A 57 -20.48 -1.91 -2.95
N GLU A 58 -19.30 -2.20 -3.48
CA GLU A 58 -18.29 -1.19 -3.83
C GLU A 58 -18.82 -0.19 -4.87
N VAL A 59 -19.42 -0.70 -5.94
CA VAL A 59 -20.03 0.16 -6.98
C VAL A 59 -21.05 1.12 -6.36
N LEU A 60 -21.94 0.62 -5.50
CA LEU A 60 -22.95 1.44 -4.83
C LEU A 60 -22.33 2.41 -3.82
N ARG A 61 -21.38 1.95 -3.00
CA ARG A 61 -20.75 2.75 -1.94
C ARG A 61 -19.97 3.93 -2.47
N PHE A 62 -19.26 3.74 -3.58
CA PHE A 62 -18.41 4.75 -4.18
C PHE A 62 -19.06 5.49 -5.36
N GLY A 63 -20.32 5.16 -5.68
CA GLY A 63 -21.03 5.78 -6.79
C GLY A 63 -20.38 5.56 -8.14
N LEU A 64 -19.78 4.38 -8.33
CA LEU A 64 -19.13 4.02 -9.58
C LEU A 64 -20.18 3.76 -10.68
N ALA A 65 -19.78 3.85 -11.94
CA ALA A 65 -20.64 3.51 -13.05
C ALA A 65 -21.03 2.02 -13.00
N GLU A 66 -22.24 1.68 -13.46
CA GLU A 66 -22.73 0.28 -13.48
C GLU A 66 -21.84 -0.65 -14.29
N ASP A 67 -21.18 -0.12 -15.34
CA ASP A 67 -20.24 -0.83 -16.22
C ASP A 67 -18.77 -0.75 -15.74
N TYR A 68 -18.53 -0.34 -14.48
CA TYR A 68 -17.19 -0.14 -13.95
C TYR A 68 -16.31 -1.37 -14.11
N TRP A 69 -16.79 -2.52 -13.68
CA TRP A 69 -16.03 -3.77 -13.75
C TRP A 69 -15.87 -4.29 -15.18
N ASP A 70 -16.84 -4.05 -16.07
CA ASP A 70 -16.72 -4.41 -17.48
C ASP A 70 -15.59 -3.63 -18.19
N ARG A 71 -15.35 -2.40 -17.71
CA ARG A 71 -14.33 -1.51 -18.25
C ARG A 71 -13.00 -1.56 -17.50
N TYR A 72 -12.97 -2.18 -16.32
CA TYR A 72 -11.83 -2.11 -15.41
C TYR A 72 -10.52 -2.57 -16.07
N ALA A 73 -10.52 -3.72 -16.77
CA ALA A 73 -9.36 -4.21 -17.50
C ALA A 73 -8.83 -3.21 -18.52
N SER A 74 -9.74 -2.56 -19.27
CA SER A 74 -9.37 -1.55 -20.26
C SER A 74 -8.84 -0.27 -19.62
N MET A 75 -9.39 0.14 -18.48
CA MET A 75 -8.89 1.29 -17.71
C MET A 75 -7.48 1.01 -17.19
N VAL A 76 -7.25 -0.16 -16.58
CA VAL A 76 -5.92 -0.57 -16.12
C VAL A 76 -4.92 -0.62 -17.28
N GLN A 77 -5.32 -1.20 -18.42
CA GLN A 77 -4.45 -1.27 -19.60
C GLN A 77 -4.04 0.10 -20.12
N GLY A 78 -4.92 1.10 -20.00
CA GLY A 78 -4.70 2.46 -20.49
C GLY A 78 -3.79 3.33 -19.62
N LEU A 79 -3.46 2.91 -18.38
CA LEU A 79 -2.59 3.68 -17.49
C LEU A 79 -1.16 3.78 -18.04
N ASP A 80 -0.53 4.90 -17.86
CA ASP A 80 0.88 5.11 -18.14
C ASP A 80 1.68 5.48 -16.87
N VAL A 81 2.98 5.71 -17.03
CA VAL A 81 3.88 6.08 -15.90
C VAL A 81 3.41 7.36 -15.22
N ASP A 82 2.98 8.34 -16.01
CA ASP A 82 2.55 9.64 -15.49
C ASP A 82 1.24 9.52 -14.70
N ASP A 83 0.31 8.65 -15.15
CA ASP A 83 -0.94 8.39 -14.44
C ASP A 83 -0.67 7.75 -13.07
N VAL A 84 0.19 6.72 -13.04
CA VAL A 84 0.56 6.02 -11.80
C VAL A 84 1.31 6.97 -10.85
N SER A 85 2.23 7.78 -11.37
CA SER A 85 2.99 8.74 -10.57
C SER A 85 2.09 9.82 -9.97
N ARG A 86 1.14 10.37 -10.74
CA ARG A 86 0.14 11.31 -10.20
C ARG A 86 -0.75 10.67 -9.14
N GLY A 87 -1.17 9.43 -9.36
CA GLY A 87 -1.94 8.65 -8.39
C GLY A 87 -1.16 8.46 -7.09
N ALA A 88 0.08 8.01 -7.18
CA ALA A 88 0.96 7.84 -6.03
C ALA A 88 1.15 9.15 -5.26
N ALA A 89 1.46 10.25 -5.94
CA ALA A 89 1.65 11.56 -5.31
C ALA A 89 0.38 12.09 -4.62
N SER A 90 -0.81 11.67 -5.06
CA SER A 90 -2.07 12.07 -4.42
C SER A 90 -2.43 11.23 -3.17
N MET A 91 -1.92 10.00 -3.08
CA MET A 91 -2.30 9.03 -2.04
C MET A 91 -1.21 8.78 -1.01
N VAL A 92 0.05 8.84 -1.41
CA VAL A 92 1.20 8.53 -0.55
C VAL A 92 1.80 9.83 -0.02
N ASN A 93 1.76 10.01 1.29
CA ASN A 93 2.44 11.11 1.97
C ASN A 93 3.46 10.55 2.97
N PRO A 94 4.73 10.42 2.60
CA PRO A 94 5.76 9.85 3.47
C PRO A 94 5.92 10.60 4.81
N ALA A 95 5.63 11.91 4.84
CA ALA A 95 5.74 12.71 6.05
C ALA A 95 4.58 12.51 7.04
N GLN A 96 3.48 11.87 6.62
CA GLN A 96 2.30 11.61 7.45
C GLN A 96 2.04 10.11 7.65
N THR A 97 3.03 9.28 7.38
CA THR A 97 2.91 7.83 7.57
C THR A 97 2.89 7.49 9.06
N ILE A 98 1.91 6.69 9.46
CA ILE A 98 1.82 6.13 10.82
C ILE A 98 2.38 4.71 10.76
N TRP A 99 3.38 4.45 11.59
CA TRP A 99 4.02 3.15 11.71
C TRP A 99 3.50 2.41 12.94
N VAL A 100 2.89 1.26 12.74
CA VAL A 100 2.50 0.35 13.82
C VAL A 100 3.41 -0.86 13.78
N ILE A 101 4.20 -1.05 14.83
CA ILE A 101 5.25 -2.07 14.87
C ILE A 101 5.00 -2.97 16.07
N VAL A 102 4.96 -4.28 15.83
CA VAL A 102 4.81 -5.30 16.86
C VAL A 102 6.07 -6.16 16.87
N GLY A 103 6.71 -6.29 18.02
CA GLY A 103 7.92 -7.10 18.18
C GLY A 103 8.62 -6.89 19.52
N ASP A 104 9.84 -7.38 19.62
CA ASP A 104 10.67 -7.24 20.81
C ASP A 104 11.17 -5.80 20.93
N LYS A 105 10.63 -5.07 21.92
CA LYS A 105 10.93 -3.66 22.18
C LYS A 105 12.45 -3.41 22.32
N ASP A 106 13.14 -4.25 23.08
CA ASP A 106 14.55 -4.03 23.41
C ASP A 106 15.46 -4.21 22.19
N GLN A 107 15.05 -5.02 21.23
CA GLN A 107 15.77 -5.24 19.98
C GLN A 107 15.48 -4.17 18.92
N ILE A 108 14.25 -3.66 18.86
CA ILE A 108 13.79 -2.85 17.74
C ILE A 108 13.95 -1.36 18.00
N VAL A 109 13.63 -0.88 19.20
CA VAL A 109 13.56 0.56 19.52
C VAL A 109 14.86 1.33 19.29
N PRO A 110 16.05 0.81 19.67
CA PRO A 110 17.28 1.56 19.43
C PRO A 110 17.49 1.90 17.95
N GLY A 111 17.29 0.93 17.05
CA GLY A 111 17.45 1.15 15.63
C GLY A 111 16.33 2.01 15.03
N LEU A 112 15.08 1.89 15.52
CA LEU A 112 13.99 2.77 15.07
C LEU A 112 14.25 4.23 15.38
N ALA A 113 14.79 4.53 16.56
CA ALA A 113 15.11 5.90 16.96
C ALA A 113 16.14 6.54 16.00
N GLU A 114 17.09 5.77 15.50
CA GLU A 114 18.09 6.21 14.53
C GLU A 114 17.50 6.53 13.14
N LEU A 115 16.36 5.91 12.76
CA LEU A 115 15.72 6.19 11.48
C LEU A 115 15.03 7.56 11.43
N GLY A 116 14.73 8.17 12.58
CA GLY A 116 14.14 9.51 12.63
C GLY A 116 12.78 9.64 11.96
N LEU A 117 11.96 8.58 11.96
CA LEU A 117 10.68 8.53 11.27
C LEU A 117 9.54 9.21 12.05
N GLY A 118 9.78 9.60 13.29
CA GLY A 118 8.80 10.26 14.16
C GLY A 118 9.00 9.94 15.63
N GLU A 119 8.06 10.37 16.46
CA GLU A 119 8.04 10.08 17.90
C GLU A 119 7.54 8.65 18.13
N ILE A 120 8.20 7.92 19.03
CA ILE A 120 7.85 6.54 19.37
C ILE A 120 6.96 6.54 20.60
N HIS A 121 5.76 5.99 20.45
CA HIS A 121 4.80 5.77 21.52
C HIS A 121 4.60 4.27 21.75
N PHE A 122 4.50 3.85 22.99
CA PHE A 122 4.19 2.46 23.32
C PHE A 122 2.71 2.31 23.65
N ILE A 123 2.11 1.25 23.13
CA ILE A 123 0.72 0.88 23.38
C ILE A 123 0.66 -0.61 23.76
N ASP A 124 -0.34 -0.97 24.58
CA ASP A 124 -0.67 -2.37 24.86
C ASP A 124 -1.49 -3.00 23.72
N ALA A 125 -1.88 -4.26 23.90
CA ALA A 125 -2.69 -4.99 22.91
C ALA A 125 -4.09 -4.41 22.71
N ASP A 126 -4.59 -3.62 23.67
CA ASP A 126 -5.89 -2.96 23.62
C ASP A 126 -5.78 -1.53 23.05
N GLY A 127 -4.55 -1.07 22.74
CA GLY A 127 -4.27 0.26 22.18
C GLY A 127 -4.13 1.36 23.22
N ASN A 128 -4.02 1.03 24.52
CA ASN A 128 -3.80 2.04 25.56
C ASN A 128 -2.32 2.40 25.66
N PRO A 129 -1.99 3.68 25.89
CA PRO A 129 -0.62 4.09 26.14
C PRO A 129 0.00 3.37 27.34
N VAL A 130 1.25 2.92 27.19
CA VAL A 130 2.06 2.34 28.27
C VAL A 130 3.39 3.08 28.37
N GLU A 131 4.00 3.08 29.56
CA GLU A 131 5.30 3.70 29.83
C GLU A 131 6.47 2.86 29.29
#